data_0cc6ebb3e1b5a6997c19f800f7dfe662
#
_entry.id   0cc6ebb3e1b5a6997c19f800f7dfe662
#
_cell.length_a   1.000
_cell.length_b   1.000
_cell.length_c   1.000
_cell.angle_alpha   90.00
_cell.angle_beta   90.00
_cell.angle_gamma   90.00
#
_symmetry.space_group_name_H-M   'P 1'
#
loop_
_entity.id
_entity.type
_entity.pdbx_description
1 polymer ?
#
loop_
_entity_poly.entity_id
_entity_poly.type
_entity_poly.pdbx_seq_one_letter_code
_entity_poly.pdbx_strand_id
1 'polypeptide(L)'
;GYVWKPECKPVGVIQVIHGMTEYIGRYEEFAAHFTDLGYVVCGFDLESHGKSIPIHHKDSGLYIHCWDDLIADVEMFRIKIRRQYPEIPYVMLGFSLGSFVLRSHQCIYPKTANKLIYIGTGQPKMNELKFAHWIVKTLCKKDDQPSKLVKKLAFDNYNRKFKHSKNGIDWLLKDEKAQEDYLSDKRVVMDMTPRFFLQFLNGMMKIQSNEHWLYYKNDVLFIAGEEDPVSCGLPEVLKRYRRAGARITKKIISGYRHDVLHDSCKEKVFQCIEKFL
;
A
#
# COMPACT_ATOMS: atom_id res chain seq x y z
N GLY A 1 -10.13 -3.28 13.49
CA GLY A 1 -9.47 -4.12 12.48
C GLY A 1 -10.33 -5.33 12.14
N TYR A 2 -9.96 -6.00 11.07
CA TYR A 2 -10.64 -7.17 10.51
C TYR A 2 -9.75 -8.40 10.67
N VAL A 3 -10.35 -9.55 10.96
CA VAL A 3 -9.67 -10.84 11.00
C VAL A 3 -10.59 -11.88 10.36
N TRP A 4 -10.22 -12.36 9.19
CA TRP A 4 -10.87 -13.46 8.49
C TRP A 4 -10.14 -14.75 8.85
N LYS A 5 -10.88 -15.76 9.27
CA LYS A 5 -10.32 -17.00 9.78
C LYS A 5 -10.69 -18.17 8.88
N PRO A 6 -9.76 -19.10 8.64
CA PRO A 6 -10.08 -20.37 7.99
C PRO A 6 -10.96 -21.23 8.89
N GLU A 7 -11.72 -22.15 8.29
CA GLU A 7 -12.48 -23.17 9.05
C GLU A 7 -11.58 -24.26 9.65
N CYS A 8 -10.41 -24.47 9.06
CA CYS A 8 -9.43 -25.44 9.53
C CYS A 8 -8.38 -24.80 10.47
N LYS A 9 -7.47 -25.64 11.01
CA LYS A 9 -6.32 -25.15 11.79
C LYS A 9 -5.45 -24.23 10.91
N PRO A 10 -5.19 -22.98 11.32
CA PRO A 10 -4.42 -22.05 10.52
C PRO A 10 -3.00 -22.51 10.20
N VAL A 11 -2.59 -22.37 8.95
CA VAL A 11 -1.24 -22.68 8.45
C VAL A 11 -0.30 -21.46 8.44
N GLY A 12 -0.85 -20.26 8.49
CA GLY A 12 -0.10 -19.00 8.50
C GLY A 12 -1.01 -17.80 8.69
N VAL A 13 -0.40 -16.62 8.83
CA VAL A 13 -1.09 -15.33 8.93
C VAL A 13 -0.63 -14.46 7.77
N ILE A 14 -1.57 -13.77 7.11
CA ILE A 14 -1.31 -12.71 6.13
C ILE A 14 -1.88 -11.40 6.69
N GLN A 15 -1.00 -10.51 7.11
CA GLN A 15 -1.40 -9.15 7.50
C GLN A 15 -1.35 -8.24 6.28
N VAL A 16 -2.48 -7.63 5.94
CA VAL A 16 -2.64 -6.71 4.82
C VAL A 16 -2.57 -5.26 5.30
N ILE A 17 -1.80 -4.44 4.59
CA ILE A 17 -1.72 -2.98 4.75
C ILE A 17 -2.21 -2.39 3.42
N HIS A 18 -3.39 -1.78 3.45
CA HIS A 18 -4.09 -1.29 2.27
C HIS A 18 -3.45 -0.01 1.66
N GLY A 19 -3.89 0.34 0.45
CA GLY A 19 -3.42 1.50 -0.28
C GLY A 19 -4.05 2.83 0.16
N MET A 20 -3.62 3.90 -0.51
CA MET A 20 -4.22 5.23 -0.37
C MET A 20 -5.63 5.23 -0.97
N THR A 21 -6.52 6.04 -0.43
CA THR A 21 -7.91 6.24 -0.93
C THR A 21 -8.81 5.01 -0.84
N GLU A 22 -8.35 3.93 -0.22
CA GLU A 22 -9.12 2.69 -0.03
C GLU A 22 -9.17 2.30 1.46
N TYR A 23 -9.65 1.09 1.77
CA TYR A 23 -9.80 0.59 3.12
C TYR A 23 -9.72 -0.94 3.13
N ILE A 24 -9.51 -1.52 4.31
CA ILE A 24 -9.25 -2.96 4.46
C ILE A 24 -10.44 -3.85 4.03
N GLY A 25 -11.67 -3.36 4.08
CA GLY A 25 -12.84 -4.13 3.66
C GLY A 25 -12.87 -4.49 2.17
N ARG A 26 -12.11 -3.79 1.32
CA ARG A 26 -11.96 -4.14 -0.09
C ARG A 26 -11.23 -5.46 -0.32
N TYR A 27 -10.52 -5.95 0.69
CA TYR A 27 -9.76 -7.21 0.63
C TYR A 27 -10.60 -8.45 0.98
N GLU A 28 -11.93 -8.37 1.01
CA GLU A 28 -12.79 -9.49 1.37
C GLU A 28 -12.64 -10.69 0.42
N GLU A 29 -12.59 -10.46 -0.90
CA GLU A 29 -12.35 -11.53 -1.88
C GLU A 29 -10.95 -12.14 -1.74
N PHE A 30 -9.93 -11.30 -1.53
CA PHE A 30 -8.58 -11.74 -1.22
C PHE A 30 -8.57 -12.60 0.05
N ALA A 31 -9.25 -12.13 1.09
CA ALA A 31 -9.34 -12.85 2.35
C ALA A 31 -10.06 -14.19 2.21
N ALA A 32 -11.18 -14.24 1.48
CA ALA A 32 -11.89 -15.48 1.21
C ALA A 32 -10.97 -16.51 0.52
N HIS A 33 -10.29 -16.12 -0.55
CA HIS A 33 -9.36 -17.00 -1.27
C HIS A 33 -8.27 -17.60 -0.35
N PHE A 34 -7.63 -16.78 0.49
CA PHE A 34 -6.54 -17.25 1.34
C PHE A 34 -7.02 -17.96 2.62
N THR A 35 -8.23 -17.67 3.11
CA THR A 35 -8.83 -18.46 4.20
C THR A 35 -9.20 -19.86 3.75
N ASP A 36 -9.67 -20.05 2.51
CA ASP A 36 -9.90 -21.37 1.93
C ASP A 36 -8.59 -22.19 1.83
N LEU A 37 -7.44 -21.53 1.71
CA LEU A 37 -6.10 -22.16 1.75
C LEU A 37 -5.56 -22.32 3.18
N GLY A 38 -6.32 -22.02 4.21
CA GLY A 38 -5.95 -22.18 5.61
C GLY A 38 -5.20 -21.00 6.23
N TYR A 39 -5.08 -19.85 5.58
CA TYR A 39 -4.44 -18.68 6.17
C TYR A 39 -5.43 -17.83 6.97
N VAL A 40 -4.98 -17.29 8.08
CA VAL A 40 -5.67 -16.16 8.70
C VAL A 40 -5.29 -14.90 7.91
N VAL A 41 -6.27 -14.20 7.38
CA VAL A 41 -6.04 -12.87 6.75
C VAL A 41 -6.50 -11.80 7.72
N CYS A 42 -5.71 -10.74 7.90
CA CYS A 42 -6.05 -9.67 8.82
C CYS A 42 -5.52 -8.32 8.36
N GLY A 43 -6.13 -7.25 8.87
CA GLY A 43 -5.72 -5.88 8.60
C GLY A 43 -6.62 -4.89 9.34
N PHE A 44 -6.34 -3.62 9.17
CA PHE A 44 -7.14 -2.54 9.74
C PHE A 44 -7.12 -1.32 8.82
N ASP A 45 -8.11 -0.45 8.98
CA ASP A 45 -8.16 0.81 8.25
C ASP A 45 -7.11 1.76 8.81
N LEU A 46 -6.17 2.21 7.99
CA LEU A 46 -5.16 3.19 8.35
C LEU A 46 -5.82 4.51 8.79
N GLU A 47 -5.09 5.37 9.48
CA GLU A 47 -5.58 6.67 9.90
C GLU A 47 -6.27 7.41 8.74
N SER A 48 -7.45 7.97 9.00
CA SER A 48 -8.34 8.66 8.05
C SER A 48 -8.84 7.83 6.85
N HIS A 49 -8.78 6.51 6.92
CA HIS A 49 -9.33 5.61 5.91
C HIS A 49 -10.48 4.78 6.48
N GLY A 50 -11.44 4.40 5.64
CA GLY A 50 -12.53 3.48 5.99
C GLY A 50 -13.24 3.85 7.29
N LYS A 51 -13.27 2.93 8.26
CA LYS A 51 -13.88 3.13 9.59
C LYS A 51 -13.01 3.90 10.58
N SER A 52 -11.75 4.19 10.23
CA SER A 52 -10.84 5.04 11.02
C SER A 52 -11.04 6.53 10.74
N ILE A 53 -11.99 6.90 9.86
CA ILE A 53 -12.38 8.30 9.65
C ILE A 53 -13.19 8.77 10.87
N PRO A 54 -12.74 9.80 11.60
CA PRO A 54 -13.53 10.37 12.69
C PRO A 54 -14.88 10.89 12.19
N ILE A 55 -15.96 10.65 12.95
CA ILE A 55 -17.34 10.99 12.55
C ILE A 55 -17.49 12.47 12.14
N HIS A 56 -16.73 13.36 12.79
CA HIS A 56 -16.74 14.82 12.54
C HIS A 56 -15.85 15.24 11.35
N HIS A 57 -15.15 14.31 10.70
CA HIS A 57 -14.16 14.61 9.64
C HIS A 57 -14.44 13.87 8.32
N LYS A 58 -15.67 13.40 8.10
CA LYS A 58 -16.02 12.67 6.87
C LYS A 58 -15.75 13.45 5.58
N ASP A 59 -15.86 14.77 5.63
CA ASP A 59 -15.66 15.67 4.49
C ASP A 59 -14.28 16.34 4.49
N SER A 60 -13.39 15.98 5.44
CA SER A 60 -12.09 16.64 5.61
C SER A 60 -10.99 16.08 4.73
N GLY A 61 -11.28 15.05 3.94
CA GLY A 61 -10.27 14.34 3.12
C GLY A 61 -9.30 13.49 3.93
N LEU A 62 -8.37 12.85 3.24
CA LEU A 62 -7.33 12.03 3.87
C LEU A 62 -6.39 12.89 4.70
N TYR A 63 -6.03 12.38 5.85
CA TYR A 63 -5.22 13.04 6.85
C TYR A 63 -4.29 12.04 7.54
N ILE A 64 -3.08 12.43 7.85
CA ILE A 64 -2.10 11.67 8.65
C ILE A 64 -1.47 12.64 9.65
N HIS A 65 -1.49 12.30 10.93
CA HIS A 65 -0.82 13.07 11.98
C HIS A 65 0.69 13.04 11.77
N CYS A 66 1.24 11.83 11.75
CA CYS A 66 2.65 11.58 11.59
C CYS A 66 2.86 10.28 10.80
N TRP A 67 3.84 10.25 9.90
CA TRP A 67 4.19 9.03 9.16
C TRP A 67 4.58 7.87 10.09
N ASP A 68 5.29 8.19 11.17
CA ASP A 68 5.79 7.18 12.10
C ASP A 68 4.66 6.54 12.93
N ASP A 69 3.53 7.25 13.13
CA ASP A 69 2.34 6.71 13.80
C ASP A 69 1.70 5.58 12.98
N LEU A 70 1.63 5.73 11.65
CA LEU A 70 1.14 4.63 10.78
C LEU A 70 1.97 3.36 10.95
N ILE A 71 3.28 3.51 11.10
CA ILE A 71 4.20 2.41 11.26
C ILE A 71 4.02 1.75 12.63
N ALA A 72 3.86 2.57 13.68
CA ALA A 72 3.60 2.11 15.04
C ALA A 72 2.27 1.35 15.12
N ASP A 73 1.21 1.84 14.46
CA ASP A 73 -0.09 1.17 14.41
C ASP A 73 -0.01 -0.19 13.72
N VAL A 74 0.73 -0.29 12.61
CA VAL A 74 0.98 -1.56 11.91
C VAL A 74 1.69 -2.55 12.83
N GLU A 75 2.69 -2.11 13.59
CA GLU A 75 3.42 -2.98 14.53
C GLU A 75 2.56 -3.36 15.73
N MET A 76 1.79 -2.45 16.31
CA MET A 76 0.87 -2.77 17.41
C MET A 76 -0.18 -3.80 16.98
N PHE A 77 -0.75 -3.64 15.78
CA PHE A 77 -1.68 -4.61 15.23
C PHE A 77 -1.01 -5.98 15.01
N ARG A 78 0.20 -5.98 14.44
CA ARG A 78 1.00 -7.20 14.25
C ARG A 78 1.25 -7.93 15.57
N ILE A 79 1.65 -7.21 16.61
CA ILE A 79 1.90 -7.80 17.95
C ILE A 79 0.62 -8.44 18.51
N LYS A 80 -0.54 -7.76 18.37
CA LYS A 80 -1.82 -8.27 18.81
C LYS A 80 -2.20 -9.57 18.10
N ILE A 81 -2.00 -9.64 16.78
CA ILE A 81 -2.29 -10.85 15.99
C ILE A 81 -1.27 -11.95 16.30
N ARG A 82 0.03 -11.62 16.40
CA ARG A 82 1.09 -12.60 16.74
C ARG A 82 0.84 -13.28 18.10
N ARG A 83 0.29 -12.56 19.07
CA ARG A 83 -0.08 -13.17 20.37
C ARG A 83 -1.17 -14.22 20.25
N GLN A 84 -2.08 -14.07 19.27
CA GLN A 84 -3.14 -15.07 19.01
C GLN A 84 -2.62 -16.27 18.19
N TYR A 85 -1.59 -16.06 17.38
CA TYR A 85 -0.99 -17.05 16.47
C TYR A 85 0.54 -17.07 16.59
N PRO A 86 1.09 -17.54 17.72
CA PRO A 86 2.53 -17.38 18.03
C PRO A 86 3.44 -18.24 17.16
N GLU A 87 3.00 -19.48 16.81
CA GLU A 87 3.89 -20.51 16.25
C GLU A 87 3.83 -20.66 14.73
N ILE A 88 2.87 -20.01 14.05
CA ILE A 88 2.69 -20.17 12.60
C ILE A 88 3.38 -19.07 11.80
N PRO A 89 3.75 -19.32 10.54
CA PRO A 89 4.38 -18.33 9.66
C PRO A 89 3.57 -17.03 9.58
N TYR A 90 4.27 -15.89 9.55
CA TYR A 90 3.67 -14.56 9.46
C TYR A 90 4.15 -13.86 8.20
N VAL A 91 3.20 -13.49 7.35
CA VAL A 91 3.43 -12.78 6.11
C VAL A 91 2.85 -11.38 6.22
N MET A 92 3.58 -10.38 5.74
CA MET A 92 3.05 -9.02 5.64
C MET A 92 2.96 -8.62 4.18
N LEU A 93 1.79 -8.11 3.78
CA LEU A 93 1.49 -7.63 2.44
C LEU A 93 1.17 -6.13 2.51
N GLY A 94 1.83 -5.34 1.69
CA GLY A 94 1.51 -3.92 1.52
C GLY A 94 1.21 -3.59 0.06
N PHE A 95 0.10 -2.89 -0.18
CA PHE A 95 -0.27 -2.39 -1.49
C PHE A 95 -0.14 -0.86 -1.54
N SER A 96 0.47 -0.33 -2.59
CA SER A 96 0.59 1.12 -2.83
C SER A 96 1.10 1.87 -1.59
N LEU A 97 0.34 2.79 -0.99
CA LEU A 97 0.66 3.44 0.29
C LEU A 97 1.09 2.40 1.34
N GLY A 98 0.32 1.31 1.47
CA GLY A 98 0.64 0.22 2.40
C GLY A 98 1.99 -0.43 2.11
N SER A 99 2.44 -0.47 0.86
CA SER A 99 3.76 -0.97 0.50
C SER A 99 4.89 -0.06 1.02
N PHE A 100 4.68 1.26 0.98
CA PHE A 100 5.63 2.22 1.53
C PHE A 100 5.63 2.22 3.06
N VAL A 101 4.44 2.09 3.68
CA VAL A 101 4.34 1.90 5.14
C VAL A 101 5.07 0.63 5.57
N LEU A 102 4.87 -0.50 4.86
CA LEU A 102 5.55 -1.76 5.15
C LEU A 102 7.06 -1.66 4.95
N ARG A 103 7.55 -0.97 3.93
CA ARG A 103 8.99 -0.71 3.75
C ARG A 103 9.58 0.11 4.90
N SER A 104 8.87 1.16 5.34
CA SER A 104 9.26 1.93 6.53
C SER A 104 9.24 1.07 7.80
N HIS A 105 8.19 0.26 7.97
CA HIS A 105 8.06 -0.67 9.09
C HIS A 105 9.27 -1.62 9.18
N GLN A 106 9.69 -2.18 8.06
CA GLN A 106 10.83 -3.09 8.03
C GLN A 106 12.18 -2.40 8.30
N CYS A 107 12.29 -1.09 8.06
CA CYS A 107 13.47 -0.31 8.47
C CYS A 107 13.57 -0.15 9.99
N ILE A 108 12.43 -0.12 10.69
CA ILE A 108 12.35 0.10 12.15
C ILE A 108 12.25 -1.23 12.89
N TYR A 109 11.43 -2.15 12.38
CA TYR A 109 11.12 -3.46 12.97
C TYR A 109 11.53 -4.61 12.02
N PRO A 110 12.84 -4.82 11.78
CA PRO A 110 13.30 -5.89 10.89
C PRO A 110 12.99 -7.27 11.48
N LYS A 111 12.86 -8.28 10.61
CA LYS A 111 12.64 -9.69 10.99
C LYS A 111 11.29 -9.97 11.69
N THR A 112 10.32 -9.10 11.54
CA THR A 112 8.99 -9.26 12.15
C THR A 112 8.04 -10.14 11.33
N ALA A 113 8.39 -10.46 10.09
CA ALA A 113 7.67 -11.35 9.19
C ALA A 113 8.60 -12.41 8.58
N ASN A 114 8.05 -13.57 8.25
CA ASN A 114 8.75 -14.65 7.56
C ASN A 114 8.90 -14.36 6.05
N LYS A 115 7.86 -13.78 5.45
CA LYS A 115 7.81 -13.37 4.04
C LYS A 115 7.19 -11.98 3.91
N LEU A 116 7.60 -11.25 2.88
CA LEU A 116 7.09 -9.91 2.58
C LEU A 116 6.57 -9.84 1.16
N ILE A 117 5.46 -9.17 0.96
CA ILE A 117 4.82 -8.96 -0.33
C ILE A 117 4.60 -7.45 -0.53
N TYR A 118 5.22 -6.90 -1.56
CA TYR A 118 5.05 -5.50 -1.95
C TYR A 118 4.35 -5.44 -3.30
N ILE A 119 3.19 -4.80 -3.36
CA ILE A 119 2.40 -4.65 -4.57
C ILE A 119 2.28 -3.16 -4.90
N GLY A 120 2.55 -2.77 -6.15
CA GLY A 120 2.46 -1.38 -6.57
C GLY A 120 3.44 -0.45 -5.83
N THR A 121 4.65 -0.94 -5.54
CA THR A 121 5.70 -0.14 -4.90
C THR A 121 6.67 0.42 -5.91
N GLY A 122 7.25 1.57 -5.61
CA GLY A 122 8.22 2.24 -6.48
C GLY A 122 9.18 3.13 -5.71
N GLN A 123 9.86 4.01 -6.45
CA GLN A 123 10.76 4.98 -5.86
C GLN A 123 10.90 6.22 -6.75
N PRO A 124 10.16 7.29 -6.46
CA PRO A 124 10.40 8.59 -7.06
C PRO A 124 11.80 9.10 -6.73
N LYS A 125 12.34 9.97 -7.57
CA LYS A 125 13.66 10.58 -7.31
C LYS A 125 13.61 11.50 -6.09
N MET A 126 14.65 11.47 -5.26
CA MET A 126 14.76 12.30 -4.06
C MET A 126 14.52 13.79 -4.32
N ASN A 127 15.03 14.31 -5.44
CA ASN A 127 14.85 15.72 -5.78
C ASN A 127 13.40 16.06 -6.14
N GLU A 128 12.67 15.13 -6.77
CA GLU A 128 11.24 15.28 -7.06
C GLU A 128 10.42 15.31 -5.77
N LEU A 129 10.74 14.44 -4.82
CA LEU A 129 10.09 14.42 -3.50
C LEU A 129 10.33 15.71 -2.72
N LYS A 130 11.58 16.19 -2.68
CA LYS A 130 11.94 17.46 -2.01
C LYS A 130 11.26 18.65 -2.65
N PHE A 131 11.18 18.68 -3.99
CA PHE A 131 10.53 19.76 -4.73
C PHE A 131 9.02 19.76 -4.49
N ALA A 132 8.36 18.61 -4.57
CA ALA A 132 6.93 18.49 -4.25
C ALA A 132 6.64 18.92 -2.80
N HIS A 133 7.47 18.47 -1.85
CA HIS A 133 7.36 18.85 -0.44
C HIS A 133 7.49 20.37 -0.26
N TRP A 134 8.46 21.00 -0.90
CA TRP A 134 8.67 22.45 -0.85
C TRP A 134 7.47 23.21 -1.42
N ILE A 135 6.94 22.79 -2.59
CA ILE A 135 5.75 23.41 -3.20
C ILE A 135 4.57 23.38 -2.22
N VAL A 136 4.25 22.19 -1.69
CA VAL A 136 3.07 22.04 -0.82
C VAL A 136 3.24 22.82 0.48
N LYS A 137 4.42 22.76 1.11
CA LYS A 137 4.73 23.52 2.33
C LYS A 137 4.64 25.02 2.16
N THR A 138 4.99 25.53 0.96
CA THR A 138 5.01 26.98 0.69
C THR A 138 3.65 27.50 0.25
N LEU A 139 2.93 26.75 -0.59
CA LEU A 139 1.69 27.23 -1.22
C LEU A 139 0.42 26.88 -0.45
N CYS A 140 0.44 25.81 0.36
CA CYS A 140 -0.72 25.41 1.14
C CYS A 140 -0.66 26.03 2.55
N LYS A 141 -1.38 27.12 2.75
CA LYS A 141 -1.44 27.83 4.05
C LYS A 141 -2.22 27.07 5.12
N LYS A 142 -3.22 26.29 4.72
CA LYS A 142 -4.04 25.41 5.60
C LYS A 142 -3.67 23.98 5.28
N ASP A 143 -3.22 23.23 6.26
CA ASP A 143 -2.73 21.88 6.08
C ASP A 143 -3.76 20.78 6.46
N ASP A 144 -4.89 21.19 7.00
CA ASP A 144 -5.97 20.35 7.54
C ASP A 144 -7.24 20.30 6.65
N GLN A 145 -7.23 20.97 5.49
CA GLN A 145 -8.35 20.97 4.56
C GLN A 145 -7.93 20.40 3.20
N PRO A 146 -8.85 19.73 2.47
CA PRO A 146 -8.57 19.20 1.14
C PRO A 146 -8.03 20.27 0.18
N SER A 147 -7.01 19.90 -0.58
CA SER A 147 -6.34 20.81 -1.52
C SER A 147 -6.36 20.27 -2.94
N LYS A 148 -6.95 21.06 -3.86
CA LYS A 148 -6.92 20.76 -5.30
C LYS A 148 -5.49 20.67 -5.84
N LEU A 149 -4.57 21.49 -5.31
CA LEU A 149 -3.17 21.46 -5.69
C LEU A 149 -2.52 20.12 -5.32
N VAL A 150 -2.78 19.64 -4.09
CA VAL A 150 -2.28 18.35 -3.61
C VAL A 150 -2.82 17.21 -4.47
N LYS A 151 -4.13 17.18 -4.72
CA LYS A 151 -4.77 16.18 -5.59
C LYS A 151 -4.14 16.15 -6.98
N LYS A 152 -3.87 17.33 -7.56
CA LYS A 152 -3.20 17.47 -8.84
C LYS A 152 -1.76 16.94 -8.82
N LEU A 153 -0.98 17.28 -7.80
CA LEU A 153 0.40 16.81 -7.66
C LEU A 153 0.47 15.29 -7.44
N ALA A 154 -0.50 14.74 -6.71
CA ALA A 154 -0.54 13.32 -6.39
C ALA A 154 -0.95 12.43 -7.59
N PHE A 155 -1.94 12.86 -8.39
CA PHE A 155 -2.60 11.96 -9.34
C PHE A 155 -2.53 12.39 -10.82
N ASP A 156 -2.47 13.68 -11.14
CA ASP A 156 -2.57 14.12 -12.54
C ASP A 156 -1.42 13.60 -13.42
N ASN A 157 -0.22 13.46 -12.84
CA ASN A 157 0.92 12.92 -13.55
C ASN A 157 0.73 11.44 -13.96
N TYR A 158 -0.01 10.68 -13.15
CA TYR A 158 -0.25 9.26 -13.41
C TYR A 158 -1.20 9.04 -14.60
N ASN A 159 -2.20 9.93 -14.76
CA ASN A 159 -3.13 9.86 -15.88
C ASN A 159 -2.57 10.35 -17.23
N ARG A 160 -1.44 11.04 -17.25
CA ARG A 160 -0.86 11.56 -18.51
C ARG A 160 -0.59 10.49 -19.58
N LYS A 161 -0.34 9.26 -19.18
CA LYS A 161 -0.15 8.14 -20.10
C LYS A 161 -1.46 7.63 -20.70
N PHE A 162 -2.60 7.96 -20.08
CA PHE A 162 -3.92 7.45 -20.44
C PHE A 162 -4.75 8.57 -21.05
N LYS A 163 -4.53 8.86 -22.37
CA LYS A 163 -5.06 10.03 -23.10
C LYS A 163 -6.59 10.13 -23.17
N HIS A 164 -7.31 9.06 -22.86
CA HIS A 164 -8.78 8.99 -22.92
C HIS A 164 -9.41 8.77 -21.54
N SER A 165 -8.73 9.18 -20.49
CA SER A 165 -9.23 9.07 -19.13
C SER A 165 -10.56 9.81 -18.97
N LYS A 166 -11.63 9.07 -18.75
CA LYS A 166 -12.98 9.61 -18.50
C LYS A 166 -13.17 9.98 -17.01
N ASN A 167 -12.57 9.18 -16.13
CA ASN A 167 -12.87 9.19 -14.69
C ASN A 167 -11.71 9.64 -13.80
N GLY A 168 -10.54 9.92 -14.39
CA GLY A 168 -9.35 10.37 -13.63
C GLY A 168 -8.64 9.28 -12.83
N ILE A 169 -9.07 8.01 -12.94
CA ILE A 169 -8.49 6.85 -12.26
C ILE A 169 -8.02 5.74 -13.20
N ASP A 170 -7.87 6.05 -14.49
CA ASP A 170 -7.38 5.06 -15.47
C ASP A 170 -5.97 4.55 -15.14
N TRP A 171 -5.16 5.33 -14.48
CA TRP A 171 -3.86 4.86 -14.00
C TRP A 171 -3.97 3.78 -12.91
N LEU A 172 -5.10 3.72 -12.20
CA LEU A 172 -5.35 2.83 -11.08
C LEU A 172 -5.86 1.48 -11.56
N LEU A 173 -6.97 1.47 -12.31
CA LEU A 173 -7.70 0.29 -12.74
C LEU A 173 -7.90 0.30 -14.25
N LYS A 174 -7.83 -0.87 -14.88
CA LYS A 174 -8.06 -1.06 -16.31
C LYS A 174 -9.51 -1.43 -16.62
N ASP A 175 -10.10 -2.27 -15.81
CA ASP A 175 -11.46 -2.76 -15.98
C ASP A 175 -12.48 -1.67 -15.64
N GLU A 176 -13.42 -1.39 -16.57
CA GLU A 176 -14.40 -0.30 -16.42
C GLU A 176 -15.35 -0.56 -15.24
N LYS A 177 -15.76 -1.81 -15.03
CA LYS A 177 -16.63 -2.17 -13.91
C LYS A 177 -15.91 -1.99 -12.57
N ALA A 178 -14.65 -2.40 -12.49
CA ALA A 178 -13.84 -2.18 -11.30
C ALA A 178 -13.64 -0.67 -10.99
N GLN A 179 -13.55 0.17 -12.05
CA GLN A 179 -13.54 1.63 -11.89
C GLN A 179 -14.85 2.17 -11.34
N GLU A 180 -15.99 1.70 -11.87
CA GLU A 180 -17.33 2.09 -11.42
C GLU A 180 -17.55 1.69 -9.96
N ASP A 181 -17.23 0.45 -9.59
CA ASP A 181 -17.34 -0.07 -8.23
C ASP A 181 -16.47 0.76 -7.26
N TYR A 182 -15.25 1.10 -7.66
CA TYR A 182 -14.35 1.94 -6.88
C TYR A 182 -14.89 3.36 -6.67
N LEU A 183 -15.37 4.02 -7.72
CA LEU A 183 -15.87 5.39 -7.66
C LEU A 183 -17.22 5.52 -6.95
N SER A 184 -18.04 4.47 -6.96
CA SER A 184 -19.34 4.43 -6.29
C SER A 184 -19.24 4.11 -4.80
N ASP A 185 -18.12 3.55 -4.33
CA ASP A 185 -17.94 3.22 -2.91
C ASP A 185 -17.69 4.48 -2.08
N LYS A 186 -18.67 4.81 -1.24
CA LYS A 186 -18.65 6.01 -0.36
C LYS A 186 -17.52 6.00 0.70
N ARG A 187 -16.82 4.87 0.87
CA ARG A 187 -15.69 4.74 1.79
C ARG A 187 -14.36 5.05 1.11
N VAL A 188 -14.36 5.15 -0.21
CA VAL A 188 -13.23 5.62 -1.00
C VAL A 188 -13.14 7.14 -0.87
N VAL A 189 -12.03 7.64 -0.34
CA VAL A 189 -11.80 9.08 -0.12
C VAL A 189 -10.68 9.55 -1.04
N MET A 190 -11.04 10.29 -2.09
CA MET A 190 -10.09 10.79 -3.10
C MET A 190 -9.48 12.15 -2.77
N ASP A 191 -10.08 12.87 -1.85
CA ASP A 191 -9.57 14.18 -1.45
C ASP A 191 -8.53 14.05 -0.35
N MET A 192 -7.47 14.87 -0.45
CA MET A 192 -6.32 14.81 0.46
C MET A 192 -6.00 16.19 1.01
N THR A 193 -5.61 16.20 2.29
CA THR A 193 -5.07 17.40 2.92
C THR A 193 -3.58 17.58 2.57
N PRO A 194 -3.04 18.80 2.60
CA PRO A 194 -1.62 19.04 2.49
C PRO A 194 -0.79 18.29 3.54
N ARG A 195 -1.31 18.16 4.77
CA ARG A 195 -0.66 17.40 5.84
C ARG A 195 -0.48 15.94 5.46
N PHE A 196 -1.54 15.28 4.95
CA PHE A 196 -1.43 13.91 4.45
C PHE A 196 -0.29 13.77 3.45
N PHE A 197 -0.27 14.63 2.44
CA PHE A 197 0.71 14.55 1.36
C PHE A 197 2.14 14.86 1.83
N LEU A 198 2.31 15.85 2.72
CA LEU A 198 3.62 16.14 3.32
C LEU A 198 4.14 14.98 4.14
N GLN A 199 3.30 14.31 4.95
CA GLN A 199 3.69 13.13 5.72
C GLN A 199 4.03 11.96 4.79
N PHE A 200 3.26 11.74 3.72
CA PHE A 200 3.57 10.74 2.71
C PHE A 200 4.93 11.00 2.04
N LEU A 201 5.20 12.24 1.60
CA LEU A 201 6.49 12.61 1.01
C LEU A 201 7.66 12.42 2.00
N ASN A 202 7.46 12.79 3.27
CA ASN A 202 8.43 12.56 4.34
C ASN A 202 8.73 11.06 4.52
N GLY A 203 7.69 10.23 4.52
CA GLY A 203 7.84 8.77 4.57
C GLY A 203 8.66 8.23 3.41
N MET A 204 8.36 8.67 2.18
CA MET A 204 9.10 8.28 0.98
C MET A 204 10.58 8.68 1.05
N MET A 205 10.89 9.86 1.58
CA MET A 205 12.27 10.32 1.78
C MET A 205 12.98 9.50 2.86
N LYS A 206 12.30 9.20 3.98
CA LYS A 206 12.82 8.35 5.08
C LYS A 206 13.16 6.94 4.57
N ILE A 207 12.29 6.32 3.79
CA ILE A 207 12.54 5.00 3.19
C ILE A 207 13.84 5.03 2.39
N GLN A 208 13.99 6.00 1.49
CA GLN A 208 15.18 6.09 0.64
C GLN A 208 16.47 6.26 1.45
N SER A 209 16.41 6.97 2.58
CA SER A 209 17.57 7.17 3.47
C SER A 209 17.87 5.94 4.31
N ASN A 210 16.88 5.19 4.74
CA ASN A 210 17.03 4.12 5.73
C ASN A 210 17.19 2.73 5.12
N GLU A 211 16.64 2.46 3.94
CA GLU A 211 16.75 1.13 3.29
C GLU A 211 18.19 0.73 2.93
N HIS A 212 19.16 1.63 2.94
CA HIS A 212 20.57 1.30 2.72
C HIS A 212 21.19 0.46 3.83
N TRP A 213 20.60 0.50 5.02
CA TRP A 213 21.09 -0.19 6.22
C TRP A 213 20.38 -1.51 6.50
N LEU A 214 19.41 -1.89 5.66
CA LEU A 214 18.70 -3.15 5.82
C LEU A 214 19.63 -4.33 5.57
N TYR A 215 19.66 -5.25 6.54
CA TYR A 215 20.21 -6.58 6.35
C TYR A 215 19.05 -7.58 6.34
N TYR A 216 18.79 -8.19 5.19
CA TYR A 216 17.61 -8.99 4.95
C TYR A 216 17.98 -10.39 4.47
N LYS A 217 17.43 -11.42 5.11
CA LYS A 217 17.48 -12.80 4.60
C LYS A 217 16.09 -13.36 4.29
N ASN A 218 15.09 -12.49 4.15
CA ASN A 218 13.72 -12.91 3.92
C ASN A 218 13.43 -13.17 2.44
N ASP A 219 12.40 -13.99 2.20
CA ASP A 219 11.78 -14.09 0.90
C ASP A 219 10.88 -12.88 0.69
N VAL A 220 11.04 -12.22 -0.45
CA VAL A 220 10.33 -11.00 -0.79
C VAL A 220 9.74 -11.11 -2.18
N LEU A 221 8.42 -10.94 -2.28
CA LEU A 221 7.69 -10.88 -3.53
C LEU A 221 7.36 -9.43 -3.88
N PHE A 222 7.73 -9.03 -5.10
CA PHE A 222 7.32 -7.76 -5.69
C PHE A 222 6.38 -8.01 -6.85
N ILE A 223 5.18 -7.40 -6.81
CA ILE A 223 4.19 -7.46 -7.88
C ILE A 223 3.89 -6.04 -8.35
N ALA A 224 3.81 -5.85 -9.67
CA ALA A 224 3.39 -4.58 -10.27
C ALA A 224 2.66 -4.83 -11.59
N GLY A 225 1.75 -3.94 -11.96
CA GLY A 225 1.25 -3.87 -13.32
C GLY A 225 2.35 -3.38 -14.27
N GLU A 226 2.33 -3.82 -15.52
CA GLU A 226 3.30 -3.37 -16.53
C GLU A 226 3.18 -1.87 -16.82
N GLU A 227 1.95 -1.34 -16.74
CA GLU A 227 1.63 0.06 -16.98
C GLU A 227 1.52 0.89 -15.70
N ASP A 228 1.90 0.34 -14.54
CA ASP A 228 1.81 0.99 -13.24
C ASP A 228 2.76 2.20 -13.13
N PRO A 229 2.25 3.44 -13.07
CA PRO A 229 3.10 4.63 -12.96
C PRO A 229 3.74 4.79 -11.58
N VAL A 230 3.17 4.18 -10.52
CA VAL A 230 3.70 4.23 -9.15
C VAL A 230 4.93 3.35 -9.01
N SER A 231 5.02 2.29 -9.81
CA SER A 231 6.17 1.37 -9.81
C SER A 231 7.40 1.93 -10.55
N CYS A 232 7.42 3.22 -10.85
CA CYS A 232 8.61 3.91 -11.34
C CYS A 232 9.75 3.77 -10.31
N GLY A 233 10.97 3.46 -10.79
CA GLY A 233 12.13 3.22 -9.91
C GLY A 233 12.13 1.88 -9.16
N LEU A 234 11.23 0.95 -9.48
CA LEU A 234 11.24 -0.41 -8.92
C LEU A 234 12.60 -1.13 -9.10
N PRO A 235 13.33 -1.02 -10.23
CA PRO A 235 14.64 -1.64 -10.37
C PRO A 235 15.65 -1.24 -9.27
N GLU A 236 15.64 0.02 -8.84
CA GLU A 236 16.50 0.54 -7.77
C GLU A 236 16.12 -0.06 -6.41
N VAL A 237 14.82 -0.22 -6.16
CA VAL A 237 14.32 -0.90 -4.96
C VAL A 237 14.80 -2.35 -4.93
N LEU A 238 14.59 -3.09 -6.02
CA LEU A 238 15.03 -4.49 -6.14
C LEU A 238 16.55 -4.63 -5.94
N LYS A 239 17.34 -3.69 -6.47
CA LYS A 239 18.80 -3.69 -6.30
C LYS A 239 19.20 -3.52 -4.84
N ARG A 240 18.51 -2.65 -4.08
CA ARG A 240 18.75 -2.46 -2.64
C ARG A 240 18.40 -3.72 -1.85
N TYR A 241 17.24 -4.32 -2.09
CA TYR A 241 16.83 -5.53 -1.40
C TYR A 241 17.78 -6.71 -1.68
N ARG A 242 18.27 -6.86 -2.93
CA ARG A 242 19.30 -7.86 -3.26
C ARG A 242 20.60 -7.62 -2.48
N ARG A 243 21.06 -6.36 -2.42
CA ARG A 243 22.26 -5.99 -1.65
C ARG A 243 22.09 -6.25 -0.15
N ALA A 244 20.88 -6.09 0.36
CA ALA A 244 20.53 -6.41 1.74
C ALA A 244 20.44 -7.92 2.03
N GLY A 245 20.54 -8.78 1.00
CA GLY A 245 20.51 -10.23 1.14
C GLY A 245 19.15 -10.90 0.94
N ALA A 246 18.12 -10.14 0.51
CA ALA A 246 16.79 -10.68 0.27
C ALA A 246 16.77 -11.65 -0.93
N ARG A 247 16.00 -12.73 -0.80
CA ARG A 247 15.63 -13.61 -1.92
C ARG A 247 14.39 -13.02 -2.59
N ILE A 248 14.60 -12.48 -3.79
CA ILE A 248 13.55 -11.71 -4.49
C ILE A 248 12.89 -12.55 -5.56
N THR A 249 11.56 -12.62 -5.50
CA THR A 249 10.67 -12.97 -6.59
C THR A 249 10.02 -11.70 -7.13
N LYS A 250 10.04 -11.52 -8.46
CA LYS A 250 9.41 -10.38 -9.13
C LYS A 250 8.36 -10.89 -10.12
N LYS A 251 7.17 -10.31 -10.08
CA LYS A 251 6.10 -10.57 -11.04
C LYS A 251 5.58 -9.27 -11.63
N ILE A 252 5.58 -9.17 -12.95
CA ILE A 252 4.92 -8.07 -13.68
C ILE A 252 3.66 -8.63 -14.34
N ILE A 253 2.54 -7.96 -14.14
CA ILE A 253 1.24 -8.33 -14.71
C ILE A 253 1.06 -7.55 -16.00
N SER A 254 1.20 -8.25 -17.13
CA SER A 254 1.22 -7.62 -18.45
C SER A 254 -0.10 -6.97 -18.80
N GLY A 255 -0.05 -5.74 -19.31
CA GLY A 255 -1.18 -4.93 -19.75
C GLY A 255 -2.09 -4.44 -18.64
N TYR A 256 -1.65 -4.52 -17.36
CA TYR A 256 -2.40 -4.02 -16.21
C TYR A 256 -1.71 -2.82 -15.55
N ARG A 257 -2.51 -2.08 -14.79
CA ARG A 257 -2.16 -0.81 -14.17
C ARG A 257 -1.81 -0.98 -12.68
N HIS A 258 -2.10 -0.01 -11.86
CA HIS A 258 -1.62 0.02 -10.48
C HIS A 258 -2.31 -0.99 -9.55
N ASP A 259 -3.65 -1.03 -9.54
CA ASP A 259 -4.43 -1.89 -8.64
C ASP A 259 -4.70 -3.27 -9.26
N VAL A 260 -3.69 -4.12 -9.24
CA VAL A 260 -3.78 -5.50 -9.75
C VAL A 260 -4.52 -6.45 -8.80
N LEU A 261 -4.82 -6.00 -7.57
CA LEU A 261 -5.54 -6.81 -6.58
C LEU A 261 -7.06 -6.79 -6.77
N HIS A 262 -7.58 -5.69 -7.35
CA HIS A 262 -9.02 -5.48 -7.50
C HIS A 262 -9.44 -5.33 -8.96
N ASP A 263 -8.50 -5.49 -9.90
CA ASP A 263 -8.78 -5.48 -11.34
C ASP A 263 -9.11 -6.90 -11.84
N SER A 264 -9.53 -7.04 -13.08
CA SER A 264 -9.86 -8.31 -13.74
C SER A 264 -8.72 -9.34 -13.78
N CYS A 265 -7.49 -8.95 -13.43
CA CYS A 265 -6.34 -9.86 -13.28
C CYS A 265 -6.14 -10.42 -11.86
N LYS A 266 -7.00 -10.11 -10.90
CA LYS A 266 -6.82 -10.46 -9.47
C LYS A 266 -6.49 -11.94 -9.24
N GLU A 267 -7.16 -12.85 -9.94
CA GLU A 267 -6.90 -14.30 -9.83
C GLU A 267 -5.46 -14.69 -10.16
N LYS A 268 -4.87 -14.05 -11.19
CA LYS A 268 -3.45 -14.28 -11.55
C LYS A 268 -2.51 -13.77 -10.45
N VAL A 269 -2.90 -12.71 -9.76
CA VAL A 269 -2.15 -12.15 -8.63
C VAL A 269 -2.25 -13.06 -7.42
N PHE A 270 -3.45 -13.56 -7.11
CA PHE A 270 -3.69 -14.50 -6.00
C PHE A 270 -2.87 -15.79 -6.21
N GLN A 271 -2.92 -16.39 -7.40
CA GLN A 271 -2.09 -17.56 -7.74
C GLN A 271 -0.59 -17.29 -7.65
N CYS A 272 -0.15 -16.08 -7.95
CA CYS A 272 1.26 -15.70 -7.81
C CYS A 272 1.67 -15.62 -6.33
N ILE A 273 0.81 -15.09 -5.48
CA ILE A 273 1.01 -15.02 -4.03
C ILE A 273 0.96 -16.43 -3.43
N GLU A 274 -0.01 -17.26 -3.81
CA GLU A 274 -0.14 -18.65 -3.37
C GLU A 274 1.14 -19.47 -3.63
N LYS A 275 1.68 -19.37 -4.85
CA LYS A 275 2.95 -20.06 -5.20
C LYS A 275 4.17 -19.54 -4.44
N PHE A 276 4.09 -18.33 -3.93
CA PHE A 276 5.15 -17.73 -3.14
C PHE A 276 5.04 -18.12 -1.67
N LEU A 277 3.83 -18.32 -1.14
CA LEU A 277 3.58 -18.74 0.25
C LEU A 277 3.97 -20.17 0.53
#